data_dc504cc7e82bdb5db7189337ff86cf16
#
_entry.id   dc504cc7e82bdb5db7189337ff86cf16
#
_cell.length_a   1.000
_cell.length_b   1.000
_cell.length_c   1.000
_cell.angle_alpha   90.00
_cell.angle_beta   90.00
_cell.angle_gamma   90.00
#
_symmetry.space_group_name_H-M   'P 1'
#
loop_
_entity.id
_entity.type
_entity.pdbx_description
1 polymer ?
#
loop_
_entity_poly.entity_id
_entity_poly.type
_entity_poly.pdbx_seq_one_letter_code
_entity_poly.pdbx_strand_id
1 'polypeptide(L)'
;MSVTTIIALTDMAAPDNPFSYGSPVRAEHFTDRREELADIVARMLGGQNVILLSPRRYGKTSLLFKAMEEVRRRKGRTGYVSLARCTDRREVAEAFFTGIVNGPLSWLRRRQRELIERLGKLRVRPEVGVGPDGRLSVTVVPGLHEPNWSEVMADALRLLADAGEGSHPVSLVVDEFQVAAEIPPGLGGEFKAMADELGGVSLVFSGSREHVMRELATGAGAPLLGMGEPITLGIVPEGDMVDF
;
A
#
# COMPACT_ATOMS: atom_id res chain seq x y z
N MET A 1 -7.45 -64.09 -34.74
CA MET A 1 -8.18 -63.14 -33.90
C MET A 1 -7.17 -62.46 -33.01
N SER A 2 -6.81 -61.24 -33.34
CA SER A 2 -5.77 -60.47 -32.62
C SER A 2 -6.48 -59.46 -31.70
N VAL A 3 -6.26 -59.63 -30.43
CA VAL A 3 -6.82 -58.69 -29.41
C VAL A 3 -5.78 -57.59 -29.16
N THR A 4 -6.07 -56.43 -29.69
CA THR A 4 -5.29 -55.24 -29.44
C THR A 4 -5.70 -54.66 -28.08
N THR A 5 -4.82 -54.81 -27.09
CA THR A 5 -4.96 -54.14 -25.78
C THR A 5 -4.68 -52.67 -25.92
N ILE A 6 -5.68 -51.86 -25.83
CA ILE A 6 -5.55 -50.38 -25.71
C ILE A 6 -5.19 -50.11 -24.26
N ILE A 7 -3.92 -49.72 -24.02
CA ILE A 7 -3.46 -49.17 -22.75
C ILE A 7 -4.02 -47.76 -22.70
N ALA A 8 -4.99 -47.52 -21.82
CA ALA A 8 -5.44 -46.20 -21.46
C ALA A 8 -4.25 -45.45 -20.77
N LEU A 9 -3.72 -44.45 -21.45
CA LEU A 9 -2.86 -43.48 -20.84
C LEU A 9 -3.71 -42.73 -19.81
N THR A 10 -3.56 -43.09 -18.56
CA THR A 10 -4.07 -42.32 -17.42
C THR A 10 -3.52 -40.91 -17.52
N ASP A 11 -4.42 -39.96 -17.56
CA ASP A 11 -4.20 -38.52 -17.52
C ASP A 11 -3.34 -38.22 -16.28
N MET A 12 -2.03 -38.11 -16.47
CA MET A 12 -1.16 -37.51 -15.46
C MET A 12 -1.44 -36.01 -15.53
N ALA A 13 -2.30 -35.52 -14.64
CA ALA A 13 -2.45 -34.09 -14.41
C ALA A 13 -1.03 -33.49 -14.28
N ALA A 14 -0.70 -32.57 -15.16
CA ALA A 14 0.57 -31.85 -15.06
C ALA A 14 0.65 -31.26 -13.65
N PRO A 15 1.79 -31.35 -12.96
CA PRO A 15 1.93 -30.78 -11.63
C PRO A 15 1.52 -29.31 -11.71
N ASP A 16 0.60 -28.90 -10.84
CA ASP A 16 0.16 -27.52 -10.73
C ASP A 16 1.42 -26.65 -10.61
N ASN A 17 1.59 -25.76 -11.58
CA ASN A 17 2.73 -24.83 -11.55
C ASN A 17 2.57 -23.92 -10.34
N PRO A 18 3.40 -24.03 -9.29
CA PRO A 18 3.28 -23.23 -8.10
C PRO A 18 3.63 -21.76 -8.34
N PHE A 19 4.23 -21.45 -9.51
CA PHE A 19 4.65 -20.11 -9.85
C PHE A 19 3.51 -19.33 -10.53
N SER A 20 3.02 -18.28 -9.88
CA SER A 20 2.11 -17.33 -10.51
C SER A 20 2.87 -16.13 -11.06
N TYR A 21 2.66 -15.84 -12.36
CA TYR A 21 3.30 -14.72 -13.06
C TYR A 21 2.31 -13.58 -13.25
N GLY A 22 2.77 -12.32 -13.03
CA GLY A 22 2.02 -11.12 -13.39
C GLY A 22 0.97 -10.66 -12.38
N SER A 23 0.77 -11.38 -11.28
CA SER A 23 -0.09 -10.97 -10.15
C SER A 23 0.64 -11.14 -8.82
N PRO A 24 0.26 -10.38 -7.77
CA PRO A 24 0.79 -10.61 -6.43
C PRO A 24 0.52 -12.04 -5.98
N VAL A 25 1.53 -12.71 -5.45
CA VAL A 25 1.44 -14.09 -4.95
C VAL A 25 0.48 -14.13 -3.77
N ARG A 26 -0.43 -15.12 -3.75
CA ARG A 26 -1.33 -15.35 -2.62
C ARG A 26 -0.55 -15.86 -1.41
N ALA A 27 -1.12 -15.68 -0.21
CA ALA A 27 -0.48 -16.01 1.06
C ALA A 27 0.06 -17.44 1.16
N GLU A 28 -0.61 -18.40 0.51
CA GLU A 28 -0.27 -19.82 0.46
C GLU A 28 0.97 -20.14 -0.38
N HIS A 29 1.32 -19.26 -1.30
CA HIS A 29 2.51 -19.37 -2.16
C HIS A 29 3.58 -18.34 -1.82
N PHE A 30 3.49 -17.72 -0.64
CA PHE A 30 4.49 -16.77 -0.17
C PHE A 30 5.60 -17.52 0.54
N THR A 31 6.68 -17.74 -0.18
CA THR A 31 7.88 -18.41 0.33
C THR A 31 8.87 -17.37 0.76
N ASP A 32 9.32 -17.50 1.99
CA ASP A 32 10.40 -16.79 2.64
C ASP A 32 10.24 -15.29 2.92
N ARG A 33 11.34 -14.59 3.22
CA ARG A 33 11.41 -13.21 3.74
C ARG A 33 10.78 -13.05 5.12
N ARG A 34 10.95 -14.08 5.98
CA ARG A 34 10.35 -14.08 7.32
C ARG A 34 10.90 -12.95 8.18
N GLU A 35 12.17 -12.63 8.04
CA GLU A 35 12.83 -11.57 8.79
C GLU A 35 12.34 -10.20 8.36
N GLU A 36 12.33 -9.91 7.05
CA GLU A 36 11.82 -8.65 6.52
C GLU A 36 10.32 -8.48 6.81
N LEU A 37 9.54 -9.56 6.68
CA LEU A 37 8.13 -9.55 7.04
C LEU A 37 7.94 -9.21 8.52
N ALA A 38 8.70 -9.85 9.41
CA ALA A 38 8.60 -9.62 10.85
C ALA A 38 8.98 -8.17 11.23
N ASP A 39 10.07 -7.64 10.64
CA ASP A 39 10.51 -6.26 10.86
C ASP A 39 9.46 -5.24 10.36
N ILE A 40 8.96 -5.41 9.14
CA ILE A 40 7.91 -4.53 8.58
C ILE A 40 6.67 -4.56 9.48
N VAL A 41 6.21 -5.74 9.88
CA VAL A 41 5.02 -5.89 10.75
C VAL A 41 5.24 -5.25 12.11
N ALA A 42 6.42 -5.43 12.72
CA ALA A 42 6.74 -4.82 14.01
C ALA A 42 6.71 -3.29 13.94
N ARG A 43 7.32 -2.71 12.89
CA ARG A 43 7.31 -1.26 12.66
C ARG A 43 5.89 -0.74 12.40
N MET A 44 5.11 -1.41 11.56
CA MET A 44 3.72 -1.05 11.29
C MET A 44 2.87 -1.03 12.57
N LEU A 45 3.04 -2.01 13.43
CA LEU A 45 2.33 -2.08 14.71
C LEU A 45 2.83 -1.05 15.73
N GLY A 46 4.11 -0.68 15.66
CA GLY A 46 4.75 0.33 16.50
C GLY A 46 4.52 1.77 16.03
N GLY A 47 3.78 2.01 14.96
CA GLY A 47 3.59 3.36 14.40
C GLY A 47 4.86 3.95 13.77
N GLN A 48 5.83 3.10 13.41
CA GLN A 48 7.08 3.52 12.78
C GLN A 48 6.96 3.47 11.27
N ASN A 49 7.51 4.48 10.60
CA ASN A 49 7.53 4.51 9.14
C ASN A 49 8.56 3.53 8.57
N VAL A 50 8.28 3.05 7.37
CA VAL A 50 9.12 2.10 6.62
C VAL A 50 9.37 2.64 5.22
N ILE A 51 10.60 2.57 4.76
CA ILE A 51 10.97 2.84 3.36
C ILE A 51 11.47 1.53 2.76
N LEU A 52 10.71 0.93 1.86
CA LEU A 52 11.03 -0.34 1.24
C LEU A 52 11.70 -0.13 -0.11
N LEU A 53 12.98 -0.43 -0.17
CA LEU A 53 13.80 -0.37 -1.39
C LEU A 53 13.85 -1.76 -2.03
N SER A 54 13.43 -1.86 -3.28
CA SER A 54 13.42 -3.15 -3.98
C SER A 54 13.40 -2.97 -5.49
N PRO A 55 14.21 -3.71 -6.22
CA PRO A 55 14.07 -3.78 -7.67
C PRO A 55 12.70 -4.32 -8.08
N ARG A 56 12.35 -4.14 -9.35
CA ARG A 56 11.14 -4.75 -9.92
C ARG A 56 11.20 -6.27 -9.83
N ARG A 57 10.04 -6.92 -9.59
CA ARG A 57 9.86 -8.38 -9.57
C ARG A 57 10.50 -9.12 -8.39
N TYR A 58 10.90 -8.40 -7.34
CA TYR A 58 11.47 -8.99 -6.11
C TYR A 58 10.40 -9.32 -5.04
N GLY A 59 9.14 -9.43 -5.42
CA GLY A 59 8.07 -9.82 -4.50
C GLY A 59 7.60 -8.71 -3.54
N LYS A 60 8.03 -7.44 -3.74
CA LYS A 60 7.72 -6.29 -2.87
C LYS A 60 6.23 -6.18 -2.54
N THR A 61 5.36 -6.15 -3.57
CA THR A 61 3.92 -5.98 -3.38
C THR A 61 3.29 -7.16 -2.63
N SER A 62 3.76 -8.39 -2.89
CA SER A 62 3.33 -9.59 -2.16
C SER A 62 3.71 -9.53 -0.69
N LEU A 63 4.95 -9.12 -0.38
CA LEU A 63 5.44 -8.92 0.99
C LEU A 63 4.60 -7.87 1.72
N LEU A 64 4.30 -6.73 1.08
CA LEU A 64 3.48 -5.68 1.66
C LEU A 64 2.06 -6.15 1.95
N PHE A 65 1.42 -6.89 1.04
CA PHE A 65 0.09 -7.44 1.30
C PHE A 65 0.11 -8.46 2.43
N LYS A 66 1.16 -9.29 2.53
CA LYS A 66 1.33 -10.23 3.64
C LYS A 66 1.53 -9.51 4.97
N ALA A 67 2.34 -8.45 4.99
CA ALA A 67 2.52 -7.61 6.18
C ALA A 67 1.21 -6.96 6.62
N MET A 68 0.44 -6.41 5.68
CA MET A 68 -0.88 -5.84 5.96
C MET A 68 -1.85 -6.87 6.52
N GLU A 69 -1.85 -8.10 6.00
CA GLU A 69 -2.67 -9.21 6.52
C GLU A 69 -2.29 -9.53 7.96
N GLU A 70 -0.99 -9.66 8.25
CA GLU A 70 -0.50 -9.97 9.59
C GLU A 70 -0.83 -8.85 10.61
N VAL A 71 -0.69 -7.58 10.21
CA VAL A 71 -1.11 -6.43 11.03
C VAL A 71 -2.61 -6.49 11.33
N ARG A 72 -3.46 -6.82 10.34
CA ARG A 72 -4.92 -6.97 10.55
C ARG A 72 -5.25 -8.12 11.50
N ARG A 73 -4.54 -9.25 11.40
CA ARG A 73 -4.69 -10.38 12.34
C ARG A 73 -4.40 -9.96 13.78
N ARG A 74 -3.49 -9.00 13.97
CA ARG A 74 -3.16 -8.40 15.26
C ARG A 74 -4.03 -7.17 15.60
N LYS A 75 -5.21 -7.06 14.97
CA LYS A 75 -6.21 -6.00 15.17
C LYS A 75 -5.75 -4.61 14.73
N GLY A 76 -4.69 -4.49 13.96
CA GLY A 76 -4.30 -3.24 13.31
C GLY A 76 -5.20 -2.92 12.11
N ARG A 77 -5.22 -1.66 11.72
CA ARG A 77 -5.96 -1.15 10.57
C ARG A 77 -4.98 -0.78 9.47
N THR A 78 -5.16 -1.33 8.29
CA THR A 78 -4.22 -1.11 7.18
C THR A 78 -4.92 -0.61 5.94
N GLY A 79 -4.30 0.33 5.22
CA GLY A 79 -4.71 0.80 3.91
C GLY A 79 -3.62 0.62 2.88
N TYR A 80 -4.02 0.66 1.61
CA TYR A 80 -3.12 0.56 0.48
C TYR A 80 -3.48 1.61 -0.57
N VAL A 81 -2.47 2.37 -0.97
CA VAL A 81 -2.52 3.39 -2.01
C VAL A 81 -1.49 3.03 -3.06
N SER A 82 -1.86 3.02 -4.32
CA SER A 82 -0.91 2.91 -5.43
C SER A 82 -0.91 4.20 -6.23
N LEU A 83 0.25 4.80 -6.37
CA LEU A 83 0.44 6.01 -7.16
C LEU A 83 0.81 5.73 -8.63
N ALA A 84 0.87 4.46 -9.04
CA ALA A 84 1.34 4.04 -10.36
C ALA A 84 0.62 4.72 -11.56
N ARG A 85 -0.61 5.17 -11.35
CA ARG A 85 -1.43 5.78 -12.39
C ARG A 85 -1.69 7.27 -12.16
N CYS A 86 -1.16 7.84 -11.09
CA CYS A 86 -1.36 9.25 -10.79
C CYS A 86 -0.46 10.11 -11.69
N THR A 87 -1.03 11.13 -12.29
CA THR A 87 -0.36 12.07 -13.19
C THR A 87 -0.35 13.49 -12.64
N ASP A 88 -1.21 13.76 -11.66
CA ASP A 88 -1.34 15.05 -11.02
C ASP A 88 -1.63 14.93 -9.50
N ARG A 89 -1.65 16.08 -8.81
CA ARG A 89 -1.88 16.17 -7.36
C ARG A 89 -3.28 15.76 -6.95
N ARG A 90 -4.26 15.99 -7.81
CA ARG A 90 -5.65 15.61 -7.56
C ARG A 90 -5.78 14.10 -7.51
N GLU A 91 -5.25 13.40 -8.51
CA GLU A 91 -5.29 11.94 -8.56
C GLU A 91 -4.55 11.30 -7.37
N VAL A 92 -3.44 11.92 -6.91
CA VAL A 92 -2.76 11.49 -5.69
C VAL A 92 -3.68 11.63 -4.48
N ALA A 93 -4.30 12.79 -4.28
CA ALA A 93 -5.22 13.03 -3.16
C ALA A 93 -6.41 12.05 -3.19
N GLU A 94 -7.01 11.83 -4.36
CA GLU A 94 -8.11 10.87 -4.55
C GLU A 94 -7.69 9.43 -4.23
N ALA A 95 -6.46 9.04 -4.62
CA ALA A 95 -5.90 7.73 -4.29
C ALA A 95 -5.73 7.56 -2.77
N PHE A 96 -5.25 8.59 -2.07
CA PHE A 96 -5.14 8.58 -0.60
C PHE A 96 -6.50 8.45 0.07
N PHE A 97 -7.47 9.28 -0.27
CA PHE A 97 -8.83 9.15 0.28
C PHE A 97 -9.41 7.77 0.03
N THR A 98 -9.30 7.27 -1.19
CA THR A 98 -9.79 5.94 -1.58
C THR A 98 -9.12 4.84 -0.73
N GLY A 99 -7.80 4.89 -0.58
CA GLY A 99 -7.04 3.93 0.23
C GLY A 99 -7.40 3.96 1.71
N ILE A 100 -7.62 5.15 2.26
CA ILE A 100 -7.98 5.34 3.67
C ILE A 100 -9.41 4.85 3.94
N VAL A 101 -10.36 5.21 3.10
CA VAL A 101 -11.78 4.81 3.26
C VAL A 101 -11.94 3.29 3.06
N ASN A 102 -11.24 2.69 2.11
CA ASN A 102 -11.29 1.24 1.89
C ASN A 102 -10.43 0.41 2.86
N GLY A 103 -9.49 1.04 3.53
CA GLY A 103 -8.55 0.43 4.45
C GLY A 103 -8.88 0.74 5.92
N PRO A 104 -8.16 1.70 6.54
CA PRO A 104 -8.29 2.01 7.97
C PRO A 104 -9.70 2.38 8.41
N LEU A 105 -10.49 3.01 7.55
CA LEU A 105 -11.87 3.40 7.82
C LEU A 105 -12.91 2.41 7.28
N SER A 106 -12.51 1.27 6.76
CA SER A 106 -13.45 0.29 6.16
C SER A 106 -14.52 -0.21 7.12
N TRP A 107 -14.28 -0.18 8.42
CA TRP A 107 -15.28 -0.50 9.44
C TRP A 107 -16.44 0.50 9.51
N LEU A 108 -16.25 1.75 9.04
CA LEU A 108 -17.30 2.77 8.94
C LEU A 108 -18.26 2.55 7.76
N ARG A 109 -17.96 1.64 6.84
CA ARG A 109 -18.85 1.33 5.70
C ARG A 109 -20.27 0.96 6.14
N ARG A 110 -20.40 0.28 7.27
CA ARG A 110 -21.71 -0.06 7.87
C ARG A 110 -22.34 1.10 8.63
N ARG A 111 -21.58 2.17 8.88
CA ARG A 111 -21.98 3.38 9.59
C ARG A 111 -21.89 4.60 8.66
N GLN A 112 -22.61 4.55 7.55
CA GLN A 112 -22.52 5.56 6.49
C GLN A 112 -22.64 7.00 6.99
N ARG A 113 -23.51 7.26 7.98
CA ARG A 113 -23.67 8.60 8.57
C ARG A 113 -22.37 9.12 9.18
N GLU A 114 -21.68 8.31 9.97
CA GLU A 114 -20.42 8.69 10.61
C GLU A 114 -19.30 8.91 9.57
N LEU A 115 -19.25 8.10 8.52
CA LEU A 115 -18.33 8.32 7.41
C LEU A 115 -18.61 9.65 6.71
N ILE A 116 -19.87 9.94 6.39
CA ILE A 116 -20.28 11.19 5.74
C ILE A 116 -19.97 12.39 6.64
N GLU A 117 -20.19 12.30 7.95
CA GLU A 117 -19.85 13.36 8.90
C GLU A 117 -18.34 13.64 8.95
N ARG A 118 -17.52 12.58 8.95
CA ARG A 118 -16.06 12.74 8.91
C ARG A 118 -15.58 13.35 7.60
N LEU A 119 -16.12 12.89 6.47
CA LEU A 119 -15.82 13.45 5.16
C LEU A 119 -16.35 14.89 5.00
N GLY A 120 -17.48 15.22 5.64
CA GLY A 120 -18.06 16.55 5.60
C GLY A 120 -17.27 17.63 6.36
N LYS A 121 -16.32 17.23 7.19
CA LYS A 121 -15.39 18.15 7.89
C LYS A 121 -14.20 18.55 7.02
N LEU A 122 -14.02 17.90 5.88
CA LEU A 122 -12.92 18.18 4.97
C LEU A 122 -13.18 19.49 4.20
N ARG A 123 -12.13 20.17 3.81
CA ARG A 123 -12.19 21.43 3.03
C ARG A 123 -12.69 21.26 1.61
N VAL A 124 -12.70 20.02 1.13
CA VAL A 124 -13.22 19.62 -0.18
C VAL A 124 -14.45 18.75 0.00
N ARG A 125 -15.27 18.66 -1.05
CA ARG A 125 -16.42 17.74 -1.07
C ARG A 125 -16.03 16.45 -1.78
N PRO A 126 -15.66 15.39 -1.03
CA PRO A 126 -15.41 14.11 -1.64
C PRO A 126 -16.74 13.47 -2.08
N GLU A 127 -16.86 13.09 -3.32
CA GLU A 127 -17.93 12.24 -3.80
C GLU A 127 -17.50 10.78 -3.66
N VAL A 128 -18.33 9.98 -3.01
CA VAL A 128 -18.07 8.57 -2.79
C VAL A 128 -18.90 7.75 -3.78
N GLY A 129 -18.23 7.14 -4.74
CA GLY A 129 -18.79 6.17 -5.66
C GLY A 129 -18.57 4.73 -5.16
N VAL A 130 -19.31 3.79 -5.74
CA VAL A 130 -19.11 2.35 -5.53
C VAL A 130 -18.70 1.72 -6.86
N GLY A 131 -17.51 1.14 -6.90
CA GLY A 131 -17.03 0.43 -8.08
C GLY A 131 -17.74 -0.92 -8.30
N PRO A 132 -17.59 -1.52 -9.48
CA PRO A 132 -18.16 -2.81 -9.80
C PRO A 132 -17.70 -3.94 -8.85
N ASP A 133 -16.54 -3.80 -8.24
CA ASP A 133 -15.95 -4.71 -7.25
C ASP A 133 -16.45 -4.45 -5.82
N GLY A 134 -17.41 -3.55 -5.64
CA GLY A 134 -17.94 -3.16 -4.34
C GLY A 134 -17.00 -2.28 -3.49
N ARG A 135 -15.87 -1.85 -4.05
CA ARG A 135 -14.98 -0.91 -3.39
C ARG A 135 -15.50 0.51 -3.56
N LEU A 136 -15.23 1.32 -2.54
CA LEU A 136 -15.53 2.74 -2.62
C LEU A 136 -14.44 3.43 -3.45
N SER A 137 -14.87 4.31 -4.34
CA SER A 137 -13.99 5.30 -4.99
C SER A 137 -14.30 6.65 -4.39
N VAL A 138 -13.28 7.45 -4.16
CA VAL A 138 -13.45 8.82 -3.67
C VAL A 138 -12.91 9.76 -4.75
N THR A 139 -13.78 10.60 -5.26
CA THR A 139 -13.43 11.65 -6.22
C THR A 139 -13.55 13.00 -5.50
N VAL A 140 -12.58 13.86 -5.70
CA VAL A 140 -12.62 15.22 -5.18
C VAL A 140 -13.22 16.14 -6.23
N VAL A 141 -14.40 16.67 -5.96
CA VAL A 141 -15.05 17.62 -6.85
C VAL A 141 -14.53 19.03 -6.54
N PRO A 142 -13.84 19.67 -7.48
CA PRO A 142 -13.42 21.05 -7.33
C PRO A 142 -14.66 21.95 -7.16
N GLY A 143 -14.56 22.95 -6.28
CA GLY A 143 -15.54 24.01 -6.18
C GLY A 143 -15.41 25.01 -7.34
N LEU A 144 -15.83 26.26 -7.10
CA LEU A 144 -15.67 27.35 -8.06
C LEU A 144 -14.20 27.72 -8.33
N HIS A 145 -13.30 27.34 -7.43
CA HIS A 145 -11.85 27.55 -7.53
C HIS A 145 -11.12 26.22 -7.36
N GLU A 146 -9.96 26.11 -8.00
CA GLU A 146 -9.05 25.00 -7.82
C GLU A 146 -8.61 24.90 -6.35
N PRO A 147 -8.78 23.76 -5.69
CA PRO A 147 -8.39 23.62 -4.29
C PRO A 147 -6.86 23.64 -4.13
N ASN A 148 -6.40 24.03 -2.97
CA ASN A 148 -5.00 23.80 -2.57
C ASN A 148 -4.80 22.30 -2.31
N TRP A 149 -4.21 21.60 -3.23
CA TRP A 149 -4.02 20.14 -3.15
C TRP A 149 -3.16 19.69 -1.98
N SER A 150 -2.24 20.53 -1.49
CA SER A 150 -1.46 20.25 -0.28
C SER A 150 -2.36 20.22 0.96
N GLU A 151 -3.33 21.14 1.05
CA GLU A 151 -4.31 21.14 2.14
C GLU A 151 -5.28 19.94 2.05
N VAL A 152 -5.67 19.58 0.83
CA VAL A 152 -6.51 18.39 0.58
C VAL A 152 -5.79 17.11 1.01
N MET A 153 -4.49 17.00 0.72
CA MET A 153 -3.67 15.89 1.17
C MET A 153 -3.52 15.87 2.69
N ALA A 154 -3.28 17.04 3.32
CA ALA A 154 -3.22 17.14 4.77
C ALA A 154 -4.54 16.68 5.42
N ASP A 155 -5.69 17.03 4.83
CA ASP A 155 -6.97 16.55 5.32
C ASP A 155 -7.13 15.02 5.20
N ALA A 156 -6.65 14.42 4.10
CA ALA A 156 -6.64 12.96 3.95
C ALA A 156 -5.78 12.28 5.03
N LEU A 157 -4.61 12.85 5.34
CA LEU A 157 -3.73 12.31 6.37
C LEU A 157 -4.31 12.52 7.79
N ARG A 158 -4.98 13.63 8.07
CA ARG A 158 -5.72 13.79 9.35
C ARG A 158 -6.81 12.74 9.49
N LEU A 159 -7.55 12.46 8.43
CA LEU A 159 -8.55 11.40 8.42
C LEU A 159 -7.93 10.02 8.71
N LEU A 160 -6.70 9.80 8.25
CA LEU A 160 -5.93 8.59 8.58
C LEU A 160 -5.54 8.56 10.07
N ALA A 161 -5.10 9.68 10.65
CA ALA A 161 -4.79 9.78 12.08
C ALA A 161 -6.03 9.51 12.94
N ASP A 162 -7.18 10.09 12.58
CA ASP A 162 -8.46 9.83 13.26
C ASP A 162 -8.86 8.34 13.23
N ALA A 163 -8.41 7.59 12.23
CA ALA A 163 -8.63 6.16 12.18
C ALA A 163 -7.88 5.40 13.28
N GLY A 164 -6.81 5.97 13.85
CA GLY A 164 -6.02 5.42 14.96
C GLY A 164 -6.62 5.67 16.34
N GLU A 165 -7.63 6.52 16.46
CA GLU A 165 -8.33 6.74 17.72
C GLU A 165 -8.93 5.43 18.22
N GLY A 166 -8.57 5.01 19.45
CA GLY A 166 -9.08 3.80 20.09
C GLY A 166 -8.09 2.63 20.15
N SER A 167 -6.79 2.89 20.23
CA SER A 167 -5.74 1.88 20.52
C SER A 167 -5.49 0.83 19.41
N HIS A 168 -5.95 1.08 18.21
CA HIS A 168 -5.63 0.22 17.07
C HIS A 168 -4.45 0.80 16.29
N PRO A 169 -3.35 0.04 16.09
CA PRO A 169 -2.29 0.47 15.18
C PRO A 169 -2.85 0.75 13.79
N VAL A 170 -2.47 1.89 13.20
CA VAL A 170 -2.87 2.28 11.85
C VAL A 170 -1.65 2.33 10.95
N SER A 171 -1.76 1.73 9.78
CA SER A 171 -0.70 1.76 8.78
C SER A 171 -1.26 2.03 7.39
N LEU A 172 -0.56 2.82 6.62
CA LEU A 172 -0.88 3.07 5.22
C LEU A 172 0.32 2.74 4.34
N VAL A 173 0.14 1.79 3.45
CA VAL A 173 1.13 1.46 2.42
C VAL A 173 0.91 2.38 1.22
N VAL A 174 1.97 3.08 0.82
CA VAL A 174 2.01 3.94 -0.36
C VAL A 174 2.98 3.34 -1.35
N ASP A 175 2.45 2.64 -2.32
CA ASP A 175 3.23 1.96 -3.36
C ASP A 175 3.45 2.86 -4.57
N GLU A 176 4.59 2.66 -5.26
CA GLU A 176 5.07 3.47 -6.38
C GLU A 176 5.26 4.96 -6.00
N PHE A 177 5.73 5.20 -4.77
CA PHE A 177 5.87 6.54 -4.19
C PHE A 177 6.79 7.46 -5.01
N GLN A 178 7.73 6.92 -5.79
CA GLN A 178 8.57 7.73 -6.68
C GLN A 178 7.75 8.60 -7.66
N VAL A 179 6.52 8.23 -7.96
CA VAL A 179 5.61 9.03 -8.80
C VAL A 179 5.33 10.39 -8.16
N ALA A 180 5.20 10.44 -6.83
CA ALA A 180 4.98 11.70 -6.11
C ALA A 180 6.13 12.70 -6.27
N ALA A 181 7.37 12.22 -6.50
CA ALA A 181 8.51 13.08 -6.76
C ALA A 181 8.50 13.68 -8.18
N GLU A 182 7.84 13.02 -9.12
CA GLU A 182 7.74 13.43 -10.52
C GLU A 182 6.61 14.42 -10.79
N ILE A 183 5.61 14.50 -9.91
CA ILE A 183 4.50 15.45 -10.02
C ILE A 183 4.94 16.83 -9.57
N PRO A 184 5.03 17.84 -10.48
CA PRO A 184 5.48 19.18 -10.13
C PRO A 184 4.52 19.92 -9.16
N PRO A 185 5.06 20.75 -8.24
CA PRO A 185 6.47 20.96 -7.86
C PRO A 185 6.97 19.93 -6.84
N GLY A 186 6.93 18.66 -7.05
CA GLY A 186 7.40 17.59 -6.18
C GLY A 186 6.69 17.48 -4.82
N LEU A 187 5.88 16.43 -4.64
CA LEU A 187 5.10 16.23 -3.41
C LEU A 187 5.92 15.72 -2.22
N GLY A 188 7.16 15.24 -2.45
CA GLY A 188 7.90 14.52 -1.42
C GLY A 188 8.18 15.33 -0.15
N GLY A 189 8.64 16.59 -0.28
CA GLY A 189 8.91 17.45 0.86
C GLY A 189 7.65 17.90 1.61
N GLU A 190 6.60 18.21 0.88
CA GLU A 190 5.29 18.53 1.46
C GLU A 190 4.72 17.32 2.22
N PHE A 191 4.88 16.14 1.63
CA PHE A 191 4.42 14.89 2.24
C PHE A 191 5.12 14.61 3.57
N LYS A 192 6.44 14.86 3.64
CA LYS A 192 7.19 14.73 4.88
C LYS A 192 6.63 15.65 5.96
N ALA A 193 6.47 16.93 5.66
CA ALA A 193 5.97 17.90 6.63
C ALA A 193 4.58 17.50 7.18
N MET A 194 3.70 17.01 6.32
CA MET A 194 2.39 16.50 6.74
C MET A 194 2.49 15.21 7.56
N ALA A 195 3.39 14.30 7.17
CA ALA A 195 3.55 13.01 7.83
C ALA A 195 4.19 13.13 9.21
N ASP A 196 5.09 14.09 9.41
CA ASP A 196 5.71 14.36 10.70
C ASP A 196 4.69 14.82 11.78
N GLU A 197 3.52 15.34 11.35
CA GLU A 197 2.40 15.70 12.23
C GLU A 197 1.54 14.48 12.62
N LEU A 198 1.72 13.33 11.97
CA LEU A 198 0.91 12.13 12.20
C LEU A 198 1.50 11.27 13.33
N GLY A 199 1.06 11.52 14.56
CA GLY A 199 1.42 10.64 15.67
C GLY A 199 0.73 9.26 15.59
N GLY A 200 1.49 8.17 15.85
CA GLY A 200 0.91 6.83 16.01
C GLY A 200 0.43 6.13 14.73
N VAL A 201 0.73 6.70 13.57
CA VAL A 201 0.45 6.12 12.24
C VAL A 201 1.76 5.68 11.60
N SER A 202 1.78 4.49 11.03
CA SER A 202 2.91 4.01 10.23
C SER A 202 2.64 4.24 8.74
N LEU A 203 3.53 4.95 8.08
CA LEU A 203 3.55 5.09 6.62
C LEU A 203 4.62 4.16 6.05
N VAL A 204 4.22 3.31 5.09
CA VAL A 204 5.12 2.38 4.42
C VAL A 204 5.27 2.83 2.98
N PHE A 205 6.42 3.42 2.65
CA PHE A 205 6.73 3.87 1.31
C PHE A 205 7.43 2.78 0.53
N SER A 206 6.98 2.53 -0.68
CA SER A 206 7.61 1.58 -1.57
C SER A 206 7.60 2.06 -3.02
N GLY A 207 8.56 1.58 -3.80
CA GLY A 207 8.66 1.93 -5.21
C GLY A 207 9.45 0.90 -6.00
N SER A 208 9.19 0.83 -7.30
CA SER A 208 9.86 -0.12 -8.20
C SER A 208 11.14 0.44 -8.84
N ARG A 209 11.38 1.75 -8.75
CA ARG A 209 12.60 2.41 -9.19
C ARG A 209 13.52 2.65 -8.01
N GLU A 210 14.32 1.64 -7.67
CA GLU A 210 15.16 1.62 -6.46
C GLU A 210 16.06 2.84 -6.35
N HIS A 211 16.72 3.27 -7.43
CA HIS A 211 17.61 4.44 -7.41
C HIS A 211 16.85 5.72 -7.03
N VAL A 212 15.66 5.95 -7.59
CA VAL A 212 14.83 7.11 -7.27
C VAL A 212 14.38 7.05 -5.82
N MET A 213 13.89 5.89 -5.36
CA MET A 213 13.50 5.71 -3.97
C MET A 213 14.67 5.91 -3.00
N ARG A 214 15.88 5.50 -3.38
CA ARG A 214 17.09 5.73 -2.60
C ARG A 214 17.44 7.21 -2.53
N GLU A 215 17.35 7.93 -3.64
CA GLU A 215 17.54 9.40 -3.67
C GLU A 215 16.52 10.11 -2.80
N LEU A 216 15.25 9.67 -2.80
CA LEU A 216 14.21 10.22 -1.94
C LEU A 216 14.45 9.95 -0.45
N ALA A 217 15.18 8.88 -0.10
CA ALA A 217 15.36 8.42 1.27
C ALA A 217 16.70 8.86 1.90
N THR A 218 17.78 9.03 1.13
CA THR A 218 19.15 9.05 1.67
C THR A 218 20.00 10.25 1.25
N GLY A 219 19.56 11.16 0.46
CA GLY A 219 20.35 12.33 0.05
C GLY A 219 20.26 13.49 1.05
N ALA A 220 21.23 14.40 1.06
CA ALA A 220 21.09 15.67 1.76
C ALA A 220 19.91 16.45 1.15
N GLY A 221 18.90 16.76 1.96
CA GLY A 221 17.64 17.35 1.49
C GLY A 221 16.66 16.36 0.86
N ALA A 222 16.91 15.05 0.96
CA ALA A 222 16.00 14.03 0.47
C ALA A 222 14.62 14.14 1.15
N PRO A 223 13.52 14.07 0.39
CA PRO A 223 12.16 14.26 0.91
C PRO A 223 11.76 13.32 2.04
N LEU A 224 12.27 12.09 2.05
CA LEU A 224 11.96 11.08 3.07
C LEU A 224 13.09 10.92 4.10
N LEU A 225 14.12 11.78 4.08
CA LEU A 225 15.24 11.69 5.01
C LEU A 225 14.75 11.79 6.47
N GLY A 226 15.07 10.78 7.27
CA GLY A 226 14.68 10.70 8.68
C GLY A 226 13.22 10.25 8.92
N MET A 227 12.45 9.98 7.89
CA MET A 227 11.09 9.45 8.06
C MET A 227 11.04 7.97 8.47
N GLY A 228 12.09 7.21 8.18
CA GLY A 228 12.19 5.80 8.54
C GLY A 228 13.51 5.21 8.09
N GLU A 229 13.86 4.07 8.63
CA GLU A 229 15.05 3.33 8.23
C GLU A 229 14.76 2.51 6.97
N PRO A 230 15.56 2.63 5.91
CA PRO A 230 15.33 1.87 4.69
C PRO A 230 15.54 0.36 4.89
N ILE A 231 14.59 -0.43 4.43
CA ILE A 231 14.70 -1.90 4.30
C ILE A 231 14.96 -2.20 2.82
N THR A 232 16.06 -2.88 2.52
CA THR A 232 16.41 -3.25 1.16
C THR A 232 16.10 -4.73 0.92
N LEU A 233 15.24 -5.04 -0.04
CA LEU A 233 14.98 -6.42 -0.44
C LEU A 233 16.03 -6.89 -1.44
N GLY A 234 16.80 -7.89 -1.02
CA GLY A 234 17.73 -8.64 -1.88
C GLY A 234 17.04 -9.70 -2.75
N ILE A 235 17.84 -10.47 -3.45
CA ILE A 235 17.38 -11.70 -4.15
C ILE A 235 16.91 -12.70 -3.07
N VAL A 236 15.84 -13.45 -3.35
CA VAL A 236 15.43 -14.56 -2.48
C VAL A 236 16.55 -15.60 -2.48
N PRO A 237 17.08 -16.00 -1.31
CA PRO A 237 18.13 -17.01 -1.23
C PRO A 237 17.71 -18.32 -1.91
N GLU A 238 18.65 -18.97 -2.58
CA GLU A 238 18.38 -20.19 -3.36
C GLU A 238 17.86 -21.33 -2.46
N GLY A 239 18.31 -21.39 -1.19
CA GLY A 239 17.86 -22.38 -0.20
C GLY A 239 16.37 -22.28 0.14
N ASP A 240 15.80 -21.09 0.07
CA ASP A 240 14.40 -20.84 0.41
C ASP A 240 13.45 -21.14 -0.77
N MET A 241 14.02 -21.33 -1.99
CA MET A 241 13.29 -21.79 -3.16
C MET A 241 13.16 -23.32 -3.22
N VAL A 242 13.95 -24.06 -2.45
CA VAL A 242 14.00 -25.53 -2.49
C VAL A 242 12.87 -26.15 -1.65
N ASP A 243 12.38 -25.44 -0.65
CA ASP A 243 11.25 -25.90 0.20
C ASP A 243 9.87 -25.58 -0.40
N PHE A 244 9.83 -25.14 -1.66
CA PHE A 244 8.64 -24.82 -2.43
C PHE A 244 8.28 -25.92 -3.40
#